data_08b52fa0213a19e2570694bd551a3df1
#
_entry.id   08b52fa0213a19e2570694bd551a3df1
#
_cell.length_a   1.000
_cell.length_b   1.000
_cell.length_c   1.000
_cell.angle_alpha   90.00
_cell.angle_beta   90.00
_cell.angle_gamma   90.00
#
_symmetry.space_group_name_H-M   'P 1'
#
loop_
_entity.id
_entity.type
_entity.pdbx_description
1 polymer ?
#
loop_
_entity_poly.entity_id
_entity_poly.type
_entity_poly.pdbx_seq_one_letter_code
_entity_poly.pdbx_strand_id
1 'polypeptide(L)'
;LTVVVAPCEQCRVPTASTLLAEELFASGSAGFLAALYDVQVPRGTEVVKGWGGKPHTVPARFSRVAQKSHPLGALAKRWLDDPRPWAREQLRAYVADGCDRPGHRTLVKRLYKGVEERKDHELLALFLVTFDRMRKLRTRTRKVYDWTTRQVVDRVQVDAAKPRSPNAFHFSQRTRLYLQRRAARHVGALAAAEPAAFRRLVLDILVRYEDGDFPTGLSLLRMRGLLTLLFAHSDVLWRRTRSVGLRGSGALSELVPAPLAPAAWVGAGREILEALPRARSLFVRRQLVRWLERDFATDLRAVEVSHVQRLLASPHPDVQLFGGKLLETAEGTENLLLEDWLSLLATDNAEVLLLVVPKMSAVVTPARASLEQCVSLARHEAHAPALLGMEWAETKIVRTKDELEAALPVLDANVAEVRTRALAWLAPTLLSEDVGLDAHLREILDSRHADVRARGFALLSETPRFRDSIVLWAALAESPHTDARAFLLSLLAKRRSAFEQTQLGDKSLLHLWATTILEVNRGSRAKQRALTQLGERLEAQPQQADVLLPLLSFALRSVRETERRGALSALVRTAVRQPEVRAAIARHAPEIHITGLGTQGEPAGGAA
;
A
#
# COMPACT_ATOMS: atom_id res chain seq x y z
N LEU A 1 7.98 43.77 -48.95
CA LEU A 1 7.52 42.68 -49.83
C LEU A 1 6.15 42.20 -49.35
N THR A 2 5.12 42.78 -49.94
CA THR A 2 3.71 42.45 -49.68
C THR A 2 3.42 41.18 -50.44
N VAL A 3 3.33 40.06 -49.71
CA VAL A 3 2.84 38.80 -50.31
C VAL A 3 1.31 38.88 -50.33
N VAL A 4 0.76 39.16 -51.48
CA VAL A 4 -0.67 38.99 -51.76
C VAL A 4 -0.90 37.47 -51.88
N VAL A 5 -1.22 36.82 -50.77
CA VAL A 5 -1.76 35.46 -50.75
C VAL A 5 -3.26 35.63 -50.93
N ALA A 6 -3.83 35.15 -52.01
CA ALA A 6 -5.25 35.04 -52.14
C ALA A 6 -5.81 34.26 -50.95
N PRO A 7 -6.80 34.76 -50.21
CA PRO A 7 -7.32 34.07 -49.04
C PRO A 7 -7.94 32.76 -49.52
N CYS A 8 -7.45 31.64 -48.99
CA CYS A 8 -8.07 30.33 -49.18
C CYS A 8 -9.50 30.42 -48.66
N GLU A 9 -10.49 30.42 -49.56
CA GLU A 9 -11.93 30.49 -49.21
C GLU A 9 -12.33 29.40 -48.20
N GLN A 10 -11.70 28.24 -48.28
CA GLN A 10 -11.92 27.14 -47.34
C GLN A 10 -11.51 27.44 -45.89
N CYS A 11 -10.66 28.47 -45.65
CA CYS A 11 -10.23 28.86 -44.30
C CYS A 11 -11.22 29.81 -43.59
N ARG A 12 -12.21 30.37 -44.31
CA ARG A 12 -13.19 31.30 -43.74
C ARG A 12 -14.50 30.63 -43.33
N VAL A 13 -14.82 29.46 -43.88
CA VAL A 13 -16.02 28.72 -43.54
C VAL A 13 -15.75 27.79 -42.37
N PRO A 14 -16.57 27.83 -41.29
CA PRO A 14 -16.47 26.85 -40.21
C PRO A 14 -16.60 25.45 -40.80
N THR A 15 -15.68 24.56 -40.46
CA THR A 15 -15.81 23.15 -40.81
C THR A 15 -16.99 22.55 -40.05
N ALA A 16 -17.66 21.52 -40.58
CA ALA A 16 -18.76 20.83 -39.88
C ALA A 16 -18.39 20.44 -38.44
N SER A 17 -17.14 20.08 -38.20
CA SER A 17 -16.65 19.74 -36.86
C SER A 17 -16.50 20.94 -35.91
N THR A 18 -16.27 22.17 -36.45
CA THR A 18 -16.23 23.37 -35.59
C THR A 18 -17.63 23.82 -35.21
N LEU A 19 -18.59 23.75 -36.13
CA LEU A 19 -20.01 24.03 -35.87
C LEU A 19 -20.55 23.06 -34.81
N LEU A 20 -20.28 21.78 -34.95
CA LEU A 20 -20.67 20.76 -33.97
C LEU A 20 -20.07 21.06 -32.57
N ALA A 21 -18.79 21.43 -32.48
CA ALA A 21 -18.20 21.78 -31.21
C ALA A 21 -18.84 23.03 -30.57
N GLU A 22 -19.24 24.03 -31.38
CA GLU A 22 -19.94 25.21 -30.91
C GLU A 22 -21.38 24.92 -30.46
N GLU A 23 -22.10 24.07 -31.16
CA GLU A 23 -23.43 23.60 -30.78
C GLU A 23 -23.42 22.80 -29.48
N LEU A 24 -22.48 21.85 -29.37
CA LEU A 24 -22.31 21.06 -28.14
C LEU A 24 -21.84 21.90 -26.95
N PHE A 25 -21.07 22.97 -27.19
CA PHE A 25 -20.74 23.95 -26.17
C PHE A 25 -21.98 24.73 -25.71
N ALA A 26 -22.76 25.22 -26.64
CA ALA A 26 -23.99 25.99 -26.37
C ALA A 26 -25.00 25.16 -25.55
N SER A 27 -25.19 23.91 -25.92
CA SER A 27 -26.11 22.98 -25.25
C SER A 27 -25.57 22.43 -23.91
N GLY A 28 -24.29 22.61 -23.59
CA GLY A 28 -23.68 22.03 -22.37
C GLY A 28 -23.48 20.51 -22.47
N SER A 29 -23.30 19.96 -23.64
CA SER A 29 -23.18 18.53 -23.87
C SER A 29 -21.85 17.97 -23.40
N ALA A 30 -21.87 16.76 -22.80
CA ALA A 30 -20.66 16.00 -22.41
C ALA A 30 -19.76 15.68 -23.62
N GLY A 31 -20.30 15.63 -24.84
CA GLY A 31 -19.54 15.40 -26.06
C GLY A 31 -18.71 16.59 -26.56
N PHE A 32 -18.81 17.75 -25.93
CA PHE A 32 -18.12 18.97 -26.36
C PHE A 32 -16.61 18.82 -26.55
N LEU A 33 -15.89 18.29 -25.54
CA LEU A 33 -14.43 18.13 -25.63
C LEU A 33 -14.03 17.15 -26.73
N ALA A 34 -14.78 16.06 -26.91
CA ALA A 34 -14.51 15.10 -27.98
C ALA A 34 -14.65 15.78 -29.36
N ALA A 35 -15.73 16.51 -29.57
CA ALA A 35 -15.94 17.28 -30.82
C ALA A 35 -14.88 18.38 -31.01
N LEU A 36 -14.49 19.07 -29.94
CA LEU A 36 -13.41 20.06 -29.97
C LEU A 36 -12.07 19.44 -30.40
N TYR A 37 -11.78 18.22 -29.92
CA TYR A 37 -10.55 17.49 -30.26
C TYR A 37 -10.54 17.00 -31.70
N ASP A 38 -11.69 16.71 -32.27
CA ASP A 38 -11.87 16.28 -33.66
C ASP A 38 -11.91 17.43 -34.68
N VAL A 39 -11.83 18.68 -34.19
CA VAL A 39 -11.78 19.85 -35.11
C VAL A 39 -10.62 19.69 -36.07
N GLN A 40 -10.96 19.47 -37.33
CA GLN A 40 -9.99 19.25 -38.39
C GLN A 40 -9.33 20.57 -38.80
N VAL A 41 -7.98 20.56 -38.81
CA VAL A 41 -7.21 21.62 -39.45
C VAL A 41 -7.38 21.50 -40.97
N PRO A 42 -7.47 22.62 -41.71
CA PRO A 42 -7.59 22.57 -43.15
C PRO A 42 -6.57 21.62 -43.80
N ARG A 43 -7.09 20.70 -44.64
CA ARG A 43 -6.26 19.79 -45.43
C ARG A 43 -5.96 20.45 -46.77
N GLY A 44 -4.81 20.19 -47.32
CA GLY A 44 -4.36 20.73 -48.57
C GLY A 44 -2.93 21.24 -48.50
N THR A 45 -2.47 21.77 -49.59
CA THR A 45 -1.13 22.36 -49.74
C THR A 45 -1.23 23.81 -50.18
N GLU A 46 -0.41 24.65 -49.63
CA GLU A 46 -0.22 26.05 -50.05
C GLU A 46 1.17 26.22 -50.61
N VAL A 47 1.28 27.03 -51.67
CA VAL A 47 2.57 27.44 -52.21
C VAL A 47 3.03 28.69 -51.47
N VAL A 48 4.14 28.60 -50.78
CA VAL A 48 4.77 29.73 -50.05
C VAL A 48 6.11 30.04 -50.68
N LYS A 49 6.46 31.32 -50.75
CA LYS A 49 7.82 31.74 -51.16
C LYS A 49 8.82 31.38 -50.05
N GLY A 50 9.78 30.53 -50.37
CA GLY A 50 10.87 30.17 -49.48
C GLY A 50 12.00 31.20 -49.49
N TRP A 51 13.08 30.89 -48.79
CA TRP A 51 14.30 31.68 -48.79
C TRP A 51 14.91 31.70 -50.21
N GLY A 52 15.20 32.86 -50.74
CA GLY A 52 15.65 33.01 -52.15
C GLY A 52 14.50 33.13 -53.17
N GLY A 53 13.26 33.36 -52.74
CA GLY A 53 12.11 33.62 -53.62
C GLY A 53 11.53 32.40 -54.33
N LYS A 54 12.11 31.20 -54.19
CA LYS A 54 11.61 29.97 -54.82
C LYS A 54 10.29 29.50 -54.19
N PRO A 55 9.31 29.09 -54.97
CA PRO A 55 8.07 28.57 -54.44
C PRO A 55 8.27 27.20 -53.76
N HIS A 56 7.76 27.04 -52.54
CA HIS A 56 7.73 25.78 -51.84
C HIS A 56 6.30 25.41 -51.46
N THR A 57 5.93 24.19 -51.72
CA THR A 57 4.63 23.65 -51.31
C THR A 57 4.70 23.20 -49.86
N VAL A 58 3.88 23.79 -49.02
CA VAL A 58 3.73 23.42 -47.62
C VAL A 58 2.30 22.97 -47.32
N PRO A 59 2.07 22.03 -46.43
CA PRO A 59 0.71 21.72 -46.00
C PRO A 59 0.00 22.97 -45.47
N ALA A 60 -1.23 23.23 -45.91
CA ALA A 60 -2.01 24.42 -45.54
C ALA A 60 -2.14 24.62 -44.03
N ARG A 61 -2.19 23.52 -43.25
CA ARG A 61 -2.18 23.53 -41.78
C ARG A 61 -0.98 24.22 -41.12
N PHE A 62 0.11 24.41 -41.85
CA PHE A 62 1.29 25.13 -41.37
C PHE A 62 1.32 26.60 -41.78
N SER A 63 0.38 27.01 -42.64
CA SER A 63 0.34 28.39 -43.06
C SER A 63 0.02 29.29 -41.85
N ARG A 64 0.68 30.45 -41.83
CA ARG A 64 0.40 31.46 -40.81
C ARG A 64 -1.01 32.02 -40.92
N VAL A 65 -1.57 32.01 -42.11
CA VAL A 65 -2.92 32.51 -42.43
C VAL A 65 -3.96 31.54 -41.88
N ALA A 66 -3.84 30.25 -42.17
CA ALA A 66 -4.72 29.22 -41.64
C ALA A 66 -4.74 29.20 -40.09
N GLN A 67 -3.57 29.36 -39.46
CA GLN A 67 -3.49 29.40 -37.99
C GLN A 67 -4.10 30.68 -37.39
N LYS A 68 -4.11 31.82 -38.11
CA LYS A 68 -4.69 33.08 -37.62
C LYS A 68 -6.20 33.15 -37.78
N SER A 69 -6.71 32.57 -38.82
CA SER A 69 -8.15 32.63 -39.20
C SER A 69 -8.99 31.50 -38.63
N HIS A 70 -8.41 30.64 -37.77
CA HIS A 70 -9.14 29.49 -37.20
C HIS A 70 -10.30 29.94 -36.30
N PRO A 71 -11.52 29.47 -36.51
CA PRO A 71 -12.75 29.94 -35.79
C PRO A 71 -12.71 29.67 -34.29
N LEU A 72 -11.95 28.66 -33.82
CA LEU A 72 -11.75 28.37 -32.38
C LEU A 72 -11.27 29.56 -31.56
N GLY A 73 -10.69 30.60 -32.18
CA GLY A 73 -10.31 31.82 -31.47
C GLY A 73 -11.51 32.60 -30.92
N ALA A 74 -12.68 32.54 -31.56
CA ALA A 74 -13.91 33.19 -31.08
C ALA A 74 -14.51 32.45 -29.88
N LEU A 75 -14.41 31.13 -29.87
CA LEU A 75 -14.87 30.28 -28.76
C LEU A 75 -14.17 30.63 -27.42
N ALA A 76 -12.90 31.06 -27.46
CA ALA A 76 -12.14 31.35 -26.22
C ALA A 76 -12.83 32.40 -25.33
N LYS A 77 -13.37 33.49 -25.92
CA LYS A 77 -14.06 34.53 -25.16
C LYS A 77 -15.36 33.99 -24.57
N ARG A 78 -16.19 33.35 -25.41
CA ARG A 78 -17.45 32.76 -24.96
C ARG A 78 -17.24 31.74 -23.86
N TRP A 79 -16.21 30.90 -23.93
CA TRP A 79 -15.89 29.90 -22.93
C TRP A 79 -15.50 30.53 -21.58
N LEU A 80 -14.71 31.58 -21.62
CA LEU A 80 -14.30 32.30 -20.40
C LEU A 80 -15.40 33.15 -19.78
N ASP A 81 -16.36 33.61 -20.59
CA ASP A 81 -17.48 34.42 -20.13
C ASP A 81 -18.70 33.59 -19.72
N ASP A 82 -18.68 32.29 -19.96
CA ASP A 82 -19.75 31.36 -19.62
C ASP A 82 -19.83 31.15 -18.08
N PRO A 83 -20.98 31.50 -17.46
CA PRO A 83 -21.12 31.40 -16.01
C PRO A 83 -21.38 29.97 -15.50
N ARG A 84 -21.66 29.01 -16.40
CA ARG A 84 -22.00 27.63 -16.02
C ARG A 84 -20.80 26.93 -15.40
N PRO A 85 -20.97 26.27 -14.21
CA PRO A 85 -19.91 25.45 -13.61
C PRO A 85 -19.35 24.40 -14.57
N TRP A 86 -20.23 23.78 -15.37
CA TRP A 86 -19.87 22.85 -16.44
C TRP A 86 -18.81 23.43 -17.41
N ALA A 87 -18.98 24.67 -17.86
CA ALA A 87 -18.03 25.29 -18.77
C ALA A 87 -16.63 25.42 -18.15
N ARG A 88 -16.58 25.77 -16.86
CA ARG A 88 -15.34 25.82 -16.11
C ARG A 88 -14.69 24.44 -15.93
N GLU A 89 -15.47 23.41 -15.65
CA GLU A 89 -14.98 22.02 -15.58
C GLU A 89 -14.41 21.54 -16.90
N GLN A 90 -15.13 21.82 -18.03
CA GLN A 90 -14.61 21.51 -19.37
C GLN A 90 -13.30 22.24 -19.65
N LEU A 91 -13.16 23.48 -19.22
CA LEU A 91 -11.91 24.24 -19.40
C LEU A 91 -10.76 23.64 -18.60
N ARG A 92 -11.00 23.24 -17.35
CA ARG A 92 -10.02 22.52 -16.52
C ARG A 92 -9.59 21.21 -17.21
N ALA A 93 -10.54 20.41 -17.63
CA ALA A 93 -10.29 19.13 -18.31
C ALA A 93 -9.50 19.33 -19.61
N TYR A 94 -9.89 20.32 -20.44
CA TYR A 94 -9.19 20.66 -21.67
C TYR A 94 -7.72 21.05 -21.44
N VAL A 95 -7.45 21.87 -20.43
CA VAL A 95 -6.09 22.30 -20.10
C VAL A 95 -5.28 21.15 -19.52
N ALA A 96 -5.87 20.35 -18.64
CA ALA A 96 -5.21 19.20 -17.99
C ALA A 96 -4.82 18.12 -19.01
N ASP A 97 -5.63 17.88 -20.05
CA ASP A 97 -5.37 16.91 -21.11
C ASP A 97 -4.30 17.38 -22.13
N GLY A 98 -3.63 18.51 -21.87
CA GLY A 98 -2.54 18.99 -22.69
C GLY A 98 -2.98 19.71 -23.95
N CYS A 99 -3.59 20.83 -23.81
CA CYS A 99 -4.24 21.71 -24.82
C CYS A 99 -3.42 22.07 -26.09
N ASP A 100 -2.30 21.40 -26.37
CA ASP A 100 -1.38 21.69 -27.50
C ASP A 100 -1.74 20.95 -28.80
N ARG A 101 -3.02 20.67 -29.01
CA ARG A 101 -3.53 19.95 -30.20
C ARG A 101 -3.37 20.79 -31.48
N PRO A 102 -3.28 20.13 -32.65
CA PRO A 102 -3.26 20.82 -33.94
C PRO A 102 -4.45 21.78 -34.11
N GLY A 103 -4.17 23.00 -34.56
CA GLY A 103 -5.21 24.03 -34.76
C GLY A 103 -5.58 24.83 -33.51
N HIS A 104 -5.31 24.35 -32.30
CA HIS A 104 -5.74 24.97 -31.04
C HIS A 104 -4.88 26.16 -30.59
N ARG A 105 -3.79 26.48 -31.30
CA ARG A 105 -2.84 27.53 -30.89
C ARG A 105 -3.51 28.88 -30.59
N THR A 106 -4.47 29.32 -31.41
CA THR A 106 -5.16 30.60 -31.23
C THR A 106 -6.10 30.54 -30.04
N LEU A 107 -6.84 29.44 -29.90
CA LEU A 107 -7.71 29.16 -28.76
C LEU A 107 -6.92 29.27 -27.46
N VAL A 108 -5.84 28.47 -27.30
CA VAL A 108 -5.02 28.44 -26.09
C VAL A 108 -4.41 29.78 -25.75
N LYS A 109 -3.89 30.52 -26.76
CA LYS A 109 -3.34 31.86 -26.52
C LYS A 109 -4.39 32.85 -26.01
N ARG A 110 -5.62 32.78 -26.51
CA ARG A 110 -6.71 33.67 -26.07
C ARG A 110 -7.23 33.26 -24.71
N LEU A 111 -7.43 31.95 -24.48
CA LEU A 111 -7.80 31.43 -23.16
C LEU A 111 -6.80 31.86 -22.10
N TYR A 112 -5.50 31.62 -22.34
CA TYR A 112 -4.47 31.97 -21.37
C TYR A 112 -4.43 33.49 -21.07
N LYS A 113 -4.53 34.35 -22.10
CA LYS A 113 -4.60 35.79 -21.91
C LYS A 113 -5.82 36.20 -21.10
N GLY A 114 -6.99 35.66 -21.40
CA GLY A 114 -8.20 35.98 -20.69
C GLY A 114 -8.19 35.49 -19.24
N VAL A 115 -7.52 34.39 -18.95
CA VAL A 115 -7.26 33.90 -17.59
C VAL A 115 -6.30 34.84 -16.83
N GLU A 116 -5.24 35.34 -17.49
CA GLU A 116 -4.37 36.38 -16.90
C GLU A 116 -5.14 37.66 -16.54
N GLU A 117 -5.97 38.16 -17.48
CA GLU A 117 -6.78 39.38 -17.32
C GLU A 117 -7.78 39.26 -16.17
N ARG A 118 -8.33 38.05 -15.95
CA ARG A 118 -9.28 37.77 -14.85
C ARG A 118 -8.62 37.43 -13.51
N LYS A 119 -7.29 37.35 -13.48
CA LYS A 119 -6.50 36.90 -12.32
C LYS A 119 -6.97 35.54 -11.76
N ASP A 120 -7.40 34.63 -12.65
CA ASP A 120 -7.84 33.30 -12.24
C ASP A 120 -6.64 32.40 -11.93
N HIS A 121 -6.20 32.45 -10.68
CA HIS A 121 -4.98 31.81 -10.20
C HIS A 121 -5.03 30.30 -10.35
N GLU A 122 -6.20 29.68 -10.20
CA GLU A 122 -6.35 28.21 -10.35
C GLU A 122 -6.07 27.77 -11.79
N LEU A 123 -6.69 28.44 -12.77
CA LEU A 123 -6.47 28.13 -14.18
C LEU A 123 -5.06 28.55 -14.62
N LEU A 124 -4.50 29.63 -14.08
CA LEU A 124 -3.11 30.01 -14.31
C LEU A 124 -2.16 28.90 -13.87
N ALA A 125 -2.33 28.37 -12.65
CA ALA A 125 -1.51 27.28 -12.16
C ALA A 125 -1.59 26.04 -13.07
N LEU A 126 -2.80 25.66 -13.49
CA LEU A 126 -3.01 24.53 -14.38
C LEU A 126 -2.33 24.74 -15.74
N PHE A 127 -2.46 25.94 -16.34
CA PHE A 127 -1.79 26.27 -17.60
C PHE A 127 -0.25 26.21 -17.49
N LEU A 128 0.33 26.70 -16.41
CA LEU A 128 1.79 26.71 -16.25
C LEU A 128 2.36 25.29 -16.20
N VAL A 129 1.73 24.41 -15.43
CA VAL A 129 2.12 22.98 -15.36
C VAL A 129 1.94 22.34 -16.75
N THR A 130 0.80 22.58 -17.41
CA THR A 130 0.56 22.04 -18.76
C THR A 130 1.57 22.53 -19.78
N PHE A 131 1.99 23.81 -19.71
CA PHE A 131 3.01 24.35 -20.62
C PHE A 131 4.38 23.69 -20.43
N ASP A 132 4.69 23.24 -19.22
CA ASP A 132 5.90 22.48 -18.96
C ASP A 132 5.79 21.03 -19.46
N ARG A 133 4.61 20.41 -19.32
CA ARG A 133 4.31 19.06 -19.82
C ARG A 133 4.28 18.97 -21.34
N MET A 134 4.05 20.08 -22.06
CA MET A 134 4.03 20.10 -23.53
C MET A 134 5.35 19.59 -24.12
N ARG A 135 5.34 18.43 -24.77
CA ARG A 135 6.50 17.79 -25.37
C ARG A 135 6.76 18.31 -26.78
N LYS A 136 8.03 18.26 -27.20
CA LYS A 136 8.43 18.76 -28.52
C LYS A 136 7.80 18.02 -29.69
N LEU A 137 7.67 16.72 -29.59
CA LEU A 137 7.25 15.83 -30.66
C LEU A 137 7.10 14.42 -30.10
N ARG A 138 6.39 13.53 -30.81
CA ARG A 138 6.43 12.11 -30.50
C ARG A 138 7.85 11.58 -30.64
N THR A 139 8.31 10.80 -29.68
CA THR A 139 9.56 10.06 -29.79
C THR A 139 9.47 9.06 -30.93
N ARG A 140 10.51 8.96 -31.73
CA ARG A 140 10.68 7.91 -32.72
C ARG A 140 11.92 7.10 -32.43
N THR A 141 11.90 5.84 -32.74
CA THR A 141 13.10 5.00 -32.71
C THR A 141 13.98 5.37 -33.90
N ARG A 142 15.18 5.85 -33.64
CA ARG A 142 16.23 6.03 -34.62
C ARG A 142 17.16 4.84 -34.58
N LYS A 143 17.38 4.23 -35.74
CA LYS A 143 18.42 3.19 -35.89
C LYS A 143 19.78 3.89 -35.91
N VAL A 144 20.68 3.44 -35.04
CA VAL A 144 22.08 3.83 -35.07
C VAL A 144 22.77 2.86 -36.02
N TYR A 145 23.28 3.37 -37.12
CA TYR A 145 23.93 2.59 -38.17
C TYR A 145 25.45 2.77 -38.06
N ASP A 146 26.14 1.67 -37.91
CA ASP A 146 27.61 1.66 -37.99
C ASP A 146 28.02 1.55 -39.45
N TRP A 147 28.71 2.57 -39.95
CA TRP A 147 29.15 2.64 -41.32
C TRP A 147 30.32 1.68 -41.62
N THR A 148 31.06 1.25 -40.58
CA THR A 148 32.20 0.33 -40.71
C THR A 148 31.70 -1.10 -40.91
N THR A 149 30.78 -1.54 -40.06
CA THR A 149 30.20 -2.89 -40.12
C THR A 149 28.99 -2.99 -41.07
N ARG A 150 28.49 -1.86 -41.55
CA ARG A 150 27.27 -1.72 -42.37
C ARG A 150 26.03 -2.34 -41.72
N GLN A 151 25.97 -2.33 -40.39
CA GLN A 151 24.85 -2.91 -39.61
C GLN A 151 24.19 -1.88 -38.70
N VAL A 152 22.97 -2.19 -38.30
CA VAL A 152 22.25 -1.43 -37.26
C VAL A 152 22.70 -1.94 -35.91
N VAL A 153 23.55 -1.18 -35.22
CA VAL A 153 24.13 -1.57 -33.92
C VAL A 153 23.24 -1.21 -32.73
N ASP A 154 22.33 -0.21 -32.90
CA ASP A 154 21.48 0.23 -31.79
C ASP A 154 20.15 0.84 -32.29
N ARG A 155 19.19 1.00 -31.37
CA ARG A 155 17.89 1.67 -31.59
C ARG A 155 17.63 2.67 -30.48
N VAL A 156 17.92 3.94 -30.73
CA VAL A 156 17.75 5.01 -29.76
C VAL A 156 16.42 5.72 -29.95
N GLN A 157 15.72 6.01 -28.85
CA GLN A 157 14.54 6.87 -28.83
C GLN A 157 14.97 8.34 -28.99
N VAL A 158 14.57 8.97 -30.08
CA VAL A 158 14.85 10.38 -30.33
C VAL A 158 13.59 11.18 -30.61
N ASP A 159 13.60 12.44 -30.25
CA ASP A 159 12.50 13.35 -30.60
C ASP A 159 12.38 13.45 -32.13
N ALA A 160 11.21 13.15 -32.67
CA ALA A 160 11.00 13.21 -34.11
C ALA A 160 11.10 14.64 -34.63
N ALA A 161 12.04 14.88 -35.55
CA ALA A 161 12.26 16.21 -36.12
C ALA A 161 11.11 16.70 -36.97
N LYS A 162 10.39 15.78 -37.64
CA LYS A 162 9.22 16.06 -38.50
C LYS A 162 8.18 14.95 -38.33
N PRO A 163 6.98 15.25 -37.87
CA PRO A 163 5.95 14.25 -37.74
C PRO A 163 5.39 13.85 -39.12
N ARG A 164 5.25 12.57 -39.35
CA ARG A 164 4.64 12.02 -40.57
C ARG A 164 3.12 11.91 -40.51
N SER A 165 2.53 12.03 -39.31
CA SER A 165 1.08 11.92 -39.12
C SER A 165 0.45 13.25 -38.77
N PRO A 166 -0.73 13.57 -39.28
CA PRO A 166 -1.50 14.77 -38.92
C PRO A 166 -1.79 14.89 -37.43
N ASN A 167 -2.02 13.76 -36.77
CA ASN A 167 -2.35 13.69 -35.34
C ASN A 167 -1.13 13.74 -34.41
N ALA A 168 0.09 13.90 -34.96
CA ALA A 168 1.35 13.93 -34.22
C ALA A 168 1.86 15.34 -33.90
N PHE A 169 1.09 16.38 -34.22
CA PHE A 169 1.53 17.76 -34.04
C PHE A 169 1.13 18.32 -32.71
N HIS A 170 2.14 18.59 -31.92
CA HIS A 170 2.11 19.48 -30.79
C HIS A 170 2.54 20.89 -31.22
N PHE A 171 2.40 21.87 -30.37
CA PHE A 171 2.86 23.22 -30.67
C PHE A 171 4.35 23.28 -31.01
N SER A 172 4.70 24.14 -31.97
CA SER A 172 6.09 24.39 -32.32
C SER A 172 6.89 24.87 -31.09
N GLN A 173 8.19 24.60 -31.06
CA GLN A 173 9.09 25.11 -30.00
C GLN A 173 8.92 26.62 -29.77
N ARG A 174 8.74 27.41 -30.84
CA ARG A 174 8.52 28.85 -30.74
C ARG A 174 7.23 29.19 -29.98
N THR A 175 6.14 28.48 -30.24
CA THR A 175 4.86 28.71 -29.55
C THR A 175 4.96 28.32 -28.08
N ARG A 176 5.54 27.15 -27.78
CA ARG A 176 5.72 26.70 -26.38
C ARG A 176 6.59 27.66 -25.56
N LEU A 177 7.74 28.06 -26.11
CA LEU A 177 8.61 29.05 -25.47
C LEU A 177 7.93 30.41 -25.30
N TYR A 178 7.06 30.81 -26.23
CA TYR A 178 6.25 32.02 -26.07
C TYR A 178 5.32 31.91 -24.87
N LEU A 179 4.58 30.80 -24.73
CA LEU A 179 3.65 30.57 -23.65
C LEU A 179 4.38 30.50 -22.29
N GLN A 180 5.43 29.70 -22.20
CA GLN A 180 6.25 29.59 -20.97
C GLN A 180 6.86 30.93 -20.54
N ARG A 181 7.37 31.74 -21.47
CA ARG A 181 7.94 33.06 -21.15
C ARG A 181 6.89 34.08 -20.76
N ARG A 182 5.71 34.01 -21.39
CA ARG A 182 4.59 34.90 -21.00
C ARG A 182 4.17 34.57 -19.58
N ALA A 183 4.01 33.29 -19.26
CA ALA A 183 3.69 32.80 -17.93
C ALA A 183 4.74 33.24 -16.89
N ALA A 184 6.03 33.02 -17.16
CA ALA A 184 7.10 33.43 -16.26
C ALA A 184 7.12 34.95 -15.99
N ARG A 185 6.84 35.78 -17.04
CA ARG A 185 6.75 37.24 -16.86
C ARG A 185 5.55 37.66 -16.02
N HIS A 186 4.40 37.01 -16.22
CA HIS A 186 3.20 37.28 -15.43
C HIS A 186 3.45 36.98 -13.94
N VAL A 187 3.99 35.79 -13.63
CA VAL A 187 4.33 35.39 -12.26
C VAL A 187 5.38 36.31 -11.65
N GLY A 188 6.41 36.71 -12.43
CA GLY A 188 7.41 37.68 -11.95
C GLY A 188 6.84 39.08 -11.67
N ALA A 189 5.90 39.55 -12.49
CA ALA A 189 5.20 40.82 -12.24
C ALA A 189 4.31 40.75 -10.99
N LEU A 190 3.62 39.61 -10.78
CA LEU A 190 2.79 39.38 -9.61
C LEU A 190 3.64 39.38 -8.31
N ALA A 191 4.87 38.88 -8.33
CA ALA A 191 5.76 38.87 -7.18
C ALA A 191 6.07 40.29 -6.65
N ALA A 192 6.18 41.27 -7.55
CA ALA A 192 6.41 42.66 -7.18
C ALA A 192 5.14 43.38 -6.74
N ALA A 193 4.00 43.07 -7.37
CA ALA A 193 2.74 43.76 -7.14
C ALA A 193 1.94 43.20 -5.93
N GLU A 194 1.88 41.89 -5.82
CA GLU A 194 1.03 41.17 -4.85
C GLU A 194 1.78 39.94 -4.29
N PRO A 195 2.77 40.08 -3.37
CA PRO A 195 3.61 38.98 -2.89
C PRO A 195 2.82 37.79 -2.33
N ALA A 196 1.75 38.02 -1.59
CA ALA A 196 0.91 36.95 -1.03
C ALA A 196 0.16 36.15 -2.14
N ALA A 197 -0.35 36.83 -3.16
CA ALA A 197 -0.99 36.18 -4.30
C ALA A 197 0.04 35.39 -5.15
N PHE A 198 1.25 35.94 -5.29
CA PHE A 198 2.38 35.27 -5.94
C PHE A 198 2.74 33.96 -5.22
N ARG A 199 2.90 33.98 -3.88
CA ARG A 199 3.23 32.77 -3.10
C ARG A 199 2.17 31.69 -3.28
N ARG A 200 0.89 32.03 -3.10
CA ARG A 200 -0.23 31.09 -3.31
C ARG A 200 -0.23 30.49 -4.70
N LEU A 201 -0.06 31.32 -5.75
CA LEU A 201 -0.01 30.84 -7.11
C LEU A 201 1.17 29.89 -7.34
N VAL A 202 2.37 30.24 -6.87
CA VAL A 202 3.56 29.38 -7.04
C VAL A 202 3.39 28.06 -6.31
N LEU A 203 2.91 28.06 -5.06
CA LEU A 203 2.66 26.82 -4.31
C LEU A 203 1.60 25.96 -5.01
N ASP A 204 0.51 26.58 -5.50
CA ASP A 204 -0.51 25.87 -6.27
C ASP A 204 0.01 25.28 -7.59
N ILE A 205 1.01 25.89 -8.21
CA ILE A 205 1.71 25.32 -9.37
C ILE A 205 2.56 24.12 -8.93
N LEU A 206 3.35 24.26 -7.87
CA LEU A 206 4.28 23.24 -7.41
C LEU A 206 3.57 21.95 -6.98
N VAL A 207 2.46 22.05 -6.26
CA VAL A 207 1.71 20.88 -5.78
C VAL A 207 1.04 20.08 -6.91
N ARG A 208 0.91 20.62 -8.12
CA ARG A 208 0.27 19.98 -9.28
C ARG A 208 1.22 19.12 -10.12
N TYR A 209 2.53 19.24 -9.94
CA TYR A 209 3.48 18.34 -10.60
C TYR A 209 3.35 16.93 -10.02
N GLU A 210 3.57 15.94 -10.87
CA GLU A 210 3.46 14.51 -10.55
C GLU A 210 4.80 13.81 -10.83
N ASP A 211 5.03 12.64 -10.23
CA ASP A 211 6.29 11.90 -10.45
C ASP A 211 6.48 11.49 -11.91
N GLY A 212 5.37 11.25 -12.63
CA GLY A 212 5.38 11.01 -14.07
C GLY A 212 5.93 12.16 -14.92
N ASP A 213 6.02 13.38 -14.37
CA ASP A 213 6.62 14.53 -15.04
C ASP A 213 8.17 14.45 -15.07
N PHE A 214 8.75 13.66 -14.16
CA PHE A 214 10.20 13.57 -13.92
C PHE A 214 10.77 12.14 -14.10
N PRO A 215 10.44 11.41 -15.17
CA PRO A 215 10.92 10.04 -15.35
C PRO A 215 12.46 9.96 -15.47
N THR A 216 13.13 11.06 -15.78
CA THR A 216 14.59 11.17 -15.86
C THR A 216 15.06 12.56 -15.46
N GLY A 217 16.32 12.70 -15.07
CA GLY A 217 16.92 14.02 -14.82
C GLY A 217 16.87 14.96 -16.03
N LEU A 218 16.94 14.45 -17.26
CA LEU A 218 16.76 15.24 -18.48
C LEU A 218 15.34 15.78 -18.62
N SER A 219 14.34 15.07 -18.09
CA SER A 219 12.95 15.53 -18.08
C SER A 219 12.82 16.77 -17.20
N LEU A 220 13.45 16.77 -16.02
CA LEU A 220 13.49 17.92 -15.12
C LEU A 220 14.08 19.18 -15.82
N LEU A 221 15.19 19.05 -16.55
CA LEU A 221 15.80 20.18 -17.27
C LEU A 221 14.89 20.76 -18.38
N ARG A 222 13.84 20.05 -18.77
CA ARG A 222 12.82 20.51 -19.73
C ARG A 222 11.68 21.27 -19.07
N MET A 223 11.45 21.12 -17.76
CA MET A 223 10.40 21.79 -16.97
C MET A 223 10.82 23.23 -16.64
N ARG A 224 10.77 24.09 -17.66
CA ARG A 224 11.27 25.47 -17.54
C ARG A 224 10.51 26.32 -16.54
N GLY A 225 9.20 26.13 -16.42
CA GLY A 225 8.36 26.82 -15.44
C GLY A 225 8.78 26.45 -14.03
N LEU A 226 8.82 25.16 -13.71
CA LEU A 226 9.30 24.65 -12.44
C LEU A 226 10.70 25.16 -12.09
N LEU A 227 11.64 25.02 -13.04
CA LEU A 227 13.01 25.49 -12.83
C LEU A 227 13.10 27.00 -12.64
N THR A 228 12.21 27.78 -13.26
CA THR A 228 12.16 29.23 -13.06
C THR A 228 11.59 29.59 -11.70
N LEU A 229 10.58 28.85 -11.22
CA LEU A 229 9.94 29.12 -9.94
C LEU A 229 10.84 28.72 -8.76
N LEU A 230 11.39 27.51 -8.77
CA LEU A 230 12.14 26.96 -7.64
C LEU A 230 13.65 27.23 -7.66
N PHE A 231 14.25 27.42 -8.85
CA PHE A 231 15.70 27.46 -9.02
C PHE A 231 16.17 28.69 -9.83
N ALA A 232 15.43 29.80 -9.76
CA ALA A 232 15.75 31.01 -10.53
C ALA A 232 17.19 31.47 -10.35
N HIS A 233 17.69 31.41 -9.14
CA HIS A 233 19.00 31.89 -8.70
C HIS A 233 20.00 30.77 -8.40
N SER A 234 19.74 29.54 -8.91
CA SER A 234 20.63 28.41 -8.69
C SER A 234 21.97 28.58 -9.43
N ASP A 235 23.05 28.34 -8.70
CA ASP A 235 24.43 28.35 -9.27
C ASP A 235 24.74 27.07 -10.05
N VAL A 236 23.99 26.00 -9.84
CA VAL A 236 24.14 24.70 -10.52
C VAL A 236 23.62 24.76 -11.96
N LEU A 237 22.68 25.68 -12.25
CA LEU A 237 22.02 25.78 -13.54
C LEU A 237 22.50 26.94 -14.38
N TRP A 238 22.79 26.69 -15.67
CA TRP A 238 22.85 27.76 -16.64
C TRP A 238 21.53 27.85 -17.42
N ARG A 239 21.17 29.07 -17.81
CA ARG A 239 19.96 29.36 -18.56
C ARG A 239 20.25 30.14 -19.82
N ARG A 240 19.77 29.61 -20.94
CA ARG A 240 19.77 30.32 -22.23
C ARG A 240 18.31 30.50 -22.70
N THR A 241 18.19 31.32 -23.73
CA THR A 241 16.86 31.64 -24.32
C THR A 241 16.01 30.40 -24.69
N ARG A 242 16.64 29.28 -25.07
CA ARG A 242 15.96 28.07 -25.56
C ARG A 242 16.25 26.80 -24.76
N SER A 243 17.17 26.83 -23.82
CA SER A 243 17.62 25.66 -23.07
C SER A 243 18.05 26.00 -21.66
N VAL A 244 17.97 25.00 -20.77
CA VAL A 244 18.53 25.01 -19.43
C VAL A 244 19.41 23.77 -19.33
N GLY A 245 20.52 23.86 -18.62
CA GLY A 245 21.41 22.74 -18.38
C GLY A 245 22.27 22.97 -17.13
N LEU A 246 23.10 21.99 -16.81
CA LEU A 246 24.02 22.05 -15.68
C LEU A 246 25.28 22.83 -16.00
N ARG A 247 25.84 23.57 -15.03
CA ARG A 247 27.11 24.27 -15.14
C ARG A 247 28.26 23.31 -14.82
N GLY A 248 29.28 23.32 -15.67
CA GLY A 248 30.50 22.53 -15.45
C GLY A 248 30.21 21.05 -15.14
N SER A 249 30.75 20.55 -14.04
CA SER A 249 30.56 19.21 -13.51
C SER A 249 29.39 19.08 -12.54
N GLY A 250 28.54 20.11 -12.42
CA GLY A 250 27.41 20.11 -11.47
C GLY A 250 26.43 18.98 -11.71
N ALA A 251 25.86 18.45 -10.64
CA ALA A 251 24.90 17.35 -10.65
C ALA A 251 23.48 17.81 -10.26
N LEU A 252 22.46 17.11 -10.74
CA LEU A 252 21.07 17.40 -10.37
C LEU A 252 20.80 17.15 -8.87
N SER A 253 21.58 16.31 -8.22
CA SER A 253 21.53 16.08 -6.77
C SER A 253 21.91 17.30 -5.93
N GLU A 254 22.72 18.20 -6.52
CA GLU A 254 23.17 19.46 -5.89
C GLU A 254 22.13 20.59 -5.99
N LEU A 255 21.02 20.36 -6.69
CA LEU A 255 19.96 21.34 -6.78
C LEU A 255 19.33 21.61 -5.42
N VAL A 256 19.45 22.85 -4.98
CA VAL A 256 18.81 23.39 -3.78
C VAL A 256 17.87 24.53 -4.20
N PRO A 257 16.69 24.67 -3.61
CA PRO A 257 15.77 25.74 -3.95
C PRO A 257 16.42 27.12 -3.85
N ALA A 258 16.36 27.87 -4.93
CA ALA A 258 16.79 29.26 -5.02
C ALA A 258 15.70 30.01 -5.80
N PRO A 259 14.55 30.32 -5.14
CA PRO A 259 13.30 30.65 -5.80
C PRO A 259 13.31 31.97 -6.54
N LEU A 260 12.37 32.12 -7.45
CA LEU A 260 12.06 33.39 -8.09
C LEU A 260 11.59 34.39 -7.00
N ALA A 261 12.09 35.64 -7.06
CA ALA A 261 11.75 36.73 -6.15
C ALA A 261 11.96 36.37 -4.66
N PRO A 262 13.20 36.15 -4.18
CA PRO A 262 13.47 35.69 -2.82
C PRO A 262 12.84 36.57 -1.73
N ALA A 263 12.80 37.89 -1.94
CA ALA A 263 12.19 38.82 -0.98
C ALA A 263 10.70 38.58 -0.75
N ALA A 264 9.98 38.05 -1.73
CA ALA A 264 8.56 37.72 -1.60
C ALA A 264 8.28 36.52 -0.68
N TRP A 265 9.31 35.72 -0.34
CA TRP A 265 9.19 34.52 0.47
C TRP A 265 9.57 34.70 1.93
N VAL A 266 9.97 35.90 2.35
CA VAL A 266 10.27 36.18 3.75
C VAL A 266 9.04 35.91 4.62
N GLY A 267 9.19 35.09 5.68
CA GLY A 267 8.11 34.69 6.58
C GLY A 267 7.07 33.72 5.97
N ALA A 268 7.37 33.06 4.85
CA ALA A 268 6.45 32.14 4.16
C ALA A 268 6.57 30.68 4.60
N GLY A 269 7.34 30.37 5.64
CA GLY A 269 7.59 29.00 6.10
C GLY A 269 6.29 28.22 6.35
N ARG A 270 5.32 28.82 6.99
CA ARG A 270 4.01 28.22 7.24
C ARG A 270 3.24 27.89 5.96
N GLU A 271 3.22 28.80 4.97
CA GLU A 271 2.53 28.57 3.69
C GLU A 271 3.17 27.39 2.91
N ILE A 272 4.50 27.27 2.96
CA ILE A 272 5.24 26.16 2.33
C ILE A 272 4.95 24.84 3.08
N LEU A 273 4.92 24.85 4.40
CA LEU A 273 4.58 23.70 5.23
C LEU A 273 3.18 23.17 4.94
N GLU A 274 2.20 24.06 4.79
CA GLU A 274 0.82 23.71 4.44
C GLU A 274 0.66 23.17 3.01
N ALA A 275 1.57 23.52 2.10
CA ALA A 275 1.58 23.02 0.73
C ALA A 275 2.19 21.60 0.63
N LEU A 276 3.07 21.22 1.56
CA LEU A 276 3.85 19.99 1.50
C LEU A 276 2.99 18.71 1.39
N PRO A 277 1.95 18.46 2.21
CA PRO A 277 1.12 17.26 2.09
C PRO A 277 0.26 17.23 0.82
N ARG A 278 0.05 18.40 0.17
CA ARG A 278 -0.71 18.53 -1.08
C ARG A 278 0.15 18.24 -2.33
N ALA A 279 1.49 18.25 -2.19
CA ALA A 279 2.40 18.08 -3.31
C ALA A 279 2.43 16.62 -3.76
N ARG A 280 2.04 16.37 -5.03
CA ARG A 280 1.90 15.01 -5.58
C ARG A 280 3.25 14.38 -5.96
N SER A 281 4.26 15.20 -6.32
CA SER A 281 5.57 14.70 -6.74
C SER A 281 6.55 14.59 -5.57
N LEU A 282 7.19 13.44 -5.45
CA LEU A 282 8.29 13.19 -4.51
C LEU A 282 9.45 14.20 -4.70
N PHE A 283 9.76 14.54 -5.97
CA PHE A 283 10.78 15.53 -6.25
C PHE A 283 10.41 16.89 -5.63
N VAL A 284 9.18 17.35 -5.85
CA VAL A 284 8.72 18.64 -5.32
C VAL A 284 8.70 18.61 -3.79
N ARG A 285 8.17 17.55 -3.16
CA ARG A 285 8.16 17.42 -1.70
C ARG A 285 9.57 17.51 -1.11
N ARG A 286 10.51 16.77 -1.66
CA ARG A 286 11.93 16.83 -1.24
C ARG A 286 12.54 18.23 -1.37
N GLN A 287 12.16 18.96 -2.42
CA GLN A 287 12.66 20.34 -2.57
C GLN A 287 11.98 21.30 -1.57
N LEU A 288 10.69 21.14 -1.30
CA LEU A 288 10.00 21.94 -0.28
C LEU A 288 10.58 21.67 1.12
N VAL A 289 10.86 20.42 1.48
CA VAL A 289 11.52 20.08 2.76
C VAL A 289 12.91 20.73 2.85
N ARG A 290 13.75 20.55 1.82
CA ARG A 290 15.09 21.20 1.78
C ARG A 290 15.00 22.71 1.90
N TRP A 291 13.98 23.32 1.34
CA TRP A 291 13.76 24.76 1.41
C TRP A 291 13.38 25.18 2.82
N LEU A 292 12.45 24.47 3.45
CA LEU A 292 12.02 24.69 4.83
C LEU A 292 13.21 24.55 5.80
N GLU A 293 13.97 23.46 5.71
CA GLU A 293 15.11 23.18 6.60
C GLU A 293 16.22 24.25 6.48
N ARG A 294 16.45 24.76 5.27
CA ARG A 294 17.52 25.73 5.04
C ARG A 294 17.14 27.18 5.41
N ASP A 295 15.96 27.62 4.95
CA ASP A 295 15.60 29.06 5.00
C ASP A 295 14.61 29.40 6.11
N PHE A 296 13.91 28.40 6.66
CA PHE A 296 12.83 28.57 7.63
C PHE A 296 13.04 27.74 8.90
N ALA A 297 14.30 27.44 9.24
CA ALA A 297 14.62 26.61 10.41
C ALA A 297 14.09 27.20 11.73
N THR A 298 13.99 28.54 11.84
CA THR A 298 13.39 29.22 13.00
C THR A 298 11.88 28.99 13.07
N ASP A 299 11.18 29.07 11.93
CA ASP A 299 9.74 28.85 11.85
C ASP A 299 9.39 27.41 12.19
N LEU A 300 10.28 26.45 11.82
CA LEU A 300 10.09 25.02 12.10
C LEU A 300 10.22 24.68 13.59
N ARG A 301 10.96 25.47 14.38
CA ARG A 301 11.10 25.25 15.84
C ARG A 301 9.86 25.64 16.63
N ALA A 302 9.03 26.52 16.08
CA ALA A 302 7.80 27.01 16.69
C ALA A 302 6.55 26.49 15.95
N VAL A 303 6.64 25.31 15.38
CA VAL A 303 5.48 24.71 14.69
C VAL A 303 4.50 24.15 15.70
N GLU A 304 3.24 24.58 15.61
CA GLU A 304 2.15 24.03 16.41
C GLU A 304 1.92 22.54 16.07
N VAL A 305 1.63 21.74 17.08
CA VAL A 305 1.35 20.31 16.93
C VAL A 305 0.23 19.99 15.93
N SER A 306 -0.74 20.90 15.77
CA SER A 306 -1.82 20.77 14.78
C SER A 306 -1.33 20.69 13.32
N HIS A 307 -0.20 21.34 13.01
CA HIS A 307 0.45 21.23 11.69
C HIS A 307 1.18 19.89 11.55
N VAL A 308 1.86 19.46 12.62
CA VAL A 308 2.54 18.16 12.65
C VAL A 308 1.55 17.00 12.46
N GLN A 309 0.40 17.03 13.13
CA GLN A 309 -0.67 16.06 12.94
C GLN A 309 -1.11 15.97 11.48
N ARG A 310 -1.28 17.11 10.78
CA ARG A 310 -1.62 17.13 9.35
C ARG A 310 -0.54 16.53 8.45
N LEU A 311 0.74 16.71 8.81
CA LEU A 311 1.86 16.09 8.09
C LEU A 311 1.88 14.57 8.31
N LEU A 312 1.67 14.12 9.55
CA LEU A 312 1.63 12.71 9.90
C LEU A 312 0.43 11.97 9.27
N ALA A 313 -0.70 12.67 9.10
CA ALA A 313 -1.87 12.17 8.39
C ALA A 313 -1.73 12.16 6.85
N SER A 314 -0.60 12.62 6.30
CA SER A 314 -0.37 12.64 4.86
C SER A 314 -0.28 11.22 4.28
N PRO A 315 -0.77 10.96 3.05
CA PRO A 315 -0.59 9.68 2.37
C PRO A 315 0.86 9.44 1.90
N HIS A 316 1.77 10.39 2.13
CA HIS A 316 3.14 10.34 1.63
C HIS A 316 4.13 10.03 2.77
N PRO A 317 4.82 8.87 2.74
CA PRO A 317 5.75 8.46 3.80
C PRO A 317 6.89 9.46 4.09
N ASP A 318 7.38 10.14 3.06
CA ASP A 318 8.40 11.19 3.18
C ASP A 318 7.91 12.42 3.95
N VAL A 319 6.63 12.78 3.78
CA VAL A 319 5.98 13.88 4.52
C VAL A 319 5.71 13.47 5.97
N GLN A 320 5.25 12.24 6.18
CA GLN A 320 5.06 11.68 7.52
C GLN A 320 6.37 11.69 8.30
N LEU A 321 7.47 11.23 7.67
CA LEU A 321 8.78 11.22 8.31
C LEU A 321 9.26 12.64 8.69
N PHE A 322 9.03 13.62 7.81
CA PHE A 322 9.32 15.02 8.11
C PHE A 322 8.47 15.53 9.28
N GLY A 323 7.17 15.20 9.30
CA GLY A 323 6.27 15.49 10.44
C GLY A 323 6.75 14.87 11.74
N GLY A 324 7.18 13.59 11.70
CA GLY A 324 7.76 12.88 12.86
C GLY A 324 8.98 13.60 13.45
N LYS A 325 9.89 14.09 12.58
CA LYS A 325 11.05 14.87 13.02
C LYS A 325 10.64 16.19 13.68
N LEU A 326 9.63 16.87 13.14
CA LEU A 326 9.14 18.12 13.72
C LEU A 326 8.44 17.90 15.06
N LEU A 327 7.92 16.72 15.33
CA LEU A 327 7.26 16.38 16.58
C LEU A 327 8.18 16.53 17.80
N GLU A 328 9.49 16.36 17.63
CA GLU A 328 10.47 16.53 18.72
C GLU A 328 10.45 17.94 19.31
N THR A 329 10.28 18.95 18.44
CA THR A 329 10.36 20.38 18.82
C THR A 329 9.02 21.09 18.73
N ALA A 330 7.95 20.41 18.35
CA ALA A 330 6.62 20.99 18.17
C ALA A 330 6.06 21.51 19.49
N GLU A 331 5.47 22.70 19.46
CA GLU A 331 4.77 23.31 20.58
C GLU A 331 3.38 22.70 20.78
N GLY A 332 2.95 22.57 22.04
CA GLY A 332 1.61 22.08 22.40
C GLY A 332 1.45 20.56 22.45
N THR A 333 2.54 19.79 22.35
CA THR A 333 2.50 18.33 22.45
C THR A 333 1.98 17.84 23.81
N GLU A 334 2.20 18.59 24.88
CA GLU A 334 1.71 18.34 26.23
C GLU A 334 0.19 18.44 26.36
N ASN A 335 -0.45 19.20 25.46
CA ASN A 335 -1.90 19.43 25.46
C ASN A 335 -2.67 18.37 24.65
N LEU A 336 -1.97 17.46 23.95
CA LEU A 336 -2.62 16.41 23.18
C LEU A 336 -3.36 15.43 24.09
N LEU A 337 -4.57 15.07 23.69
CA LEU A 337 -5.32 13.99 24.31
C LEU A 337 -4.67 12.64 24.01
N LEU A 338 -5.00 11.63 24.81
CA LEU A 338 -4.50 10.27 24.56
C LEU A 338 -4.97 9.75 23.20
N GLU A 339 -6.21 10.05 22.81
CA GLU A 339 -6.80 9.66 21.53
C GLU A 339 -6.04 10.27 20.34
N ASP A 340 -5.56 11.52 20.48
CA ASP A 340 -4.72 12.14 19.46
C ASP A 340 -3.40 11.38 19.29
N TRP A 341 -2.74 11.04 20.41
CA TRP A 341 -1.52 10.23 20.38
C TRP A 341 -1.74 8.86 19.76
N LEU A 342 -2.82 8.18 20.13
CA LEU A 342 -3.16 6.87 19.54
C LEU A 342 -3.44 6.98 18.04
N SER A 343 -4.05 8.09 17.59
CA SER A 343 -4.25 8.35 16.16
C SER A 343 -2.94 8.54 15.38
N LEU A 344 -1.91 9.13 16.01
CA LEU A 344 -0.59 9.30 15.41
C LEU A 344 0.15 7.95 15.26
N LEU A 345 -0.19 6.96 16.07
CA LEU A 345 0.37 5.61 15.97
C LEU A 345 -0.32 4.74 14.89
N ALA A 346 -1.45 5.19 14.34
CA ALA A 346 -2.17 4.46 13.29
C ALA A 346 -1.50 4.53 11.89
N THR A 347 -0.20 4.80 11.83
CA THR A 347 0.58 4.84 10.60
C THR A 347 1.35 3.53 10.39
N ASP A 348 1.43 3.07 9.14
CA ASP A 348 2.26 1.92 8.75
C ASP A 348 3.75 2.28 8.59
N ASN A 349 4.11 3.54 8.77
CA ASN A 349 5.48 4.03 8.59
C ASN A 349 6.33 3.75 9.84
N ALA A 350 7.12 2.68 9.80
CA ALA A 350 7.96 2.26 10.93
C ALA A 350 8.96 3.35 11.39
N GLU A 351 9.51 4.15 10.47
CA GLU A 351 10.44 5.24 10.82
C GLU A 351 9.74 6.34 11.61
N VAL A 352 8.49 6.63 11.28
CA VAL A 352 7.66 7.60 12.03
C VAL A 352 7.35 7.07 13.43
N LEU A 353 7.00 5.80 13.55
CA LEU A 353 6.71 5.18 14.85
C LEU A 353 7.91 5.23 15.80
N LEU A 354 9.12 5.10 15.28
CA LEU A 354 10.36 5.24 16.08
C LEU A 354 10.58 6.68 16.63
N LEU A 355 9.94 7.68 16.01
CA LEU A 355 9.97 9.08 16.49
C LEU A 355 8.79 9.40 17.42
N VAL A 356 7.59 8.90 17.09
CA VAL A 356 6.36 9.18 17.84
C VAL A 356 6.33 8.47 19.19
N VAL A 357 6.72 7.19 19.25
CA VAL A 357 6.65 6.37 20.46
C VAL A 357 7.47 6.95 21.62
N PRO A 358 8.76 7.31 21.45
CA PRO A 358 9.55 7.92 22.52
C PRO A 358 8.97 9.25 23.00
N LYS A 359 8.47 10.07 22.07
CA LYS A 359 7.84 11.37 22.42
C LYS A 359 6.56 11.16 23.20
N MET A 360 5.72 10.23 22.79
CA MET A 360 4.50 9.85 23.50
C MET A 360 4.80 9.34 24.91
N SER A 361 5.76 8.45 25.06
CA SER A 361 6.14 7.87 26.37
C SER A 361 6.71 8.93 27.34
N ALA A 362 7.34 9.98 26.80
CA ALA A 362 7.83 11.09 27.61
C ALA A 362 6.72 12.05 28.12
N VAL A 363 5.61 12.15 27.38
CA VAL A 363 4.52 13.10 27.68
C VAL A 363 3.33 12.42 28.35
N VAL A 364 3.01 11.20 27.94
CA VAL A 364 1.82 10.47 28.41
C VAL A 364 2.22 9.47 29.49
N THR A 365 1.64 9.61 30.68
CA THR A 365 1.82 8.63 31.75
C THR A 365 0.92 7.42 31.56
N PRO A 366 1.36 6.20 31.93
CA PRO A 366 0.55 4.97 31.81
C PRO A 366 -0.81 5.07 32.53
N ALA A 367 -0.91 5.89 33.59
CA ALA A 367 -2.15 6.08 34.34
C ALA A 367 -3.29 6.71 33.51
N ARG A 368 -2.99 7.45 32.44
CA ARG A 368 -3.97 8.05 31.54
C ARG A 368 -4.65 7.05 30.61
N ALA A 369 -4.04 5.91 30.37
CA ALA A 369 -4.59 4.88 29.51
C ALA A 369 -5.41 3.85 30.30
N SER A 370 -6.57 3.43 29.78
CA SER A 370 -7.34 2.31 30.33
C SER A 370 -6.63 0.96 30.03
N LEU A 371 -7.05 -0.11 30.71
CA LEU A 371 -6.53 -1.45 30.44
C LEU A 371 -6.75 -1.84 28.97
N GLU A 372 -7.96 -1.60 28.45
CA GLU A 372 -8.32 -1.93 27.08
C GLU A 372 -7.48 -1.14 26.06
N GLN A 373 -7.18 0.14 26.36
CA GLN A 373 -6.30 0.96 25.50
C GLN A 373 -4.86 0.43 25.52
N CYS A 374 -4.35 0.03 26.69
CA CYS A 374 -3.01 -0.59 26.79
C CYS A 374 -2.96 -1.92 26.00
N VAL A 375 -3.97 -2.77 26.14
CA VAL A 375 -4.07 -4.05 25.41
C VAL A 375 -4.20 -3.81 23.90
N SER A 376 -5.03 -2.86 23.49
CA SER A 376 -5.15 -2.47 22.07
C SER A 376 -3.82 -2.02 21.49
N LEU A 377 -3.08 -1.20 22.23
CA LEU A 377 -1.76 -0.72 21.83
C LEU A 377 -0.74 -1.86 21.80
N ALA A 378 -0.76 -2.77 22.78
CA ALA A 378 0.12 -3.94 22.82
C ALA A 378 -0.12 -4.92 21.66
N ARG A 379 -1.30 -4.88 21.03
CA ARG A 379 -1.64 -5.67 19.84
C ARG A 379 -1.28 -4.97 18.52
N HIS A 380 -0.68 -3.79 18.58
CA HIS A 380 -0.25 -3.08 17.38
C HIS A 380 0.68 -3.93 16.51
N GLU A 381 0.59 -3.79 15.17
CA GLU A 381 1.39 -4.58 14.24
C GLU A 381 2.88 -4.24 14.31
N ALA A 382 3.21 -2.96 14.51
CA ALA A 382 4.58 -2.50 14.64
C ALA A 382 5.14 -2.74 16.05
N HIS A 383 6.44 -3.10 16.09
CA HIS A 383 7.14 -3.51 17.31
C HIS A 383 7.17 -2.43 18.40
N ALA A 384 7.51 -1.18 18.06
CA ALA A 384 7.70 -0.12 19.05
C ALA A 384 6.40 0.27 19.79
N PRO A 385 5.26 0.52 19.13
CA PRO A 385 3.98 0.77 19.81
C PRO A 385 3.52 -0.45 20.63
N ALA A 386 3.72 -1.67 20.11
CA ALA A 386 3.32 -2.89 20.81
C ALA A 386 4.07 -3.08 22.12
N LEU A 387 5.38 -2.81 22.15
CA LEU A 387 6.16 -2.84 23.39
C LEU A 387 5.73 -1.75 24.37
N LEU A 388 5.47 -0.53 23.89
CA LEU A 388 4.95 0.55 24.75
C LEU A 388 3.62 0.15 25.39
N GLY A 389 2.70 -0.42 24.60
CA GLY A 389 1.41 -0.91 25.09
C GLY A 389 1.58 -1.99 26.17
N MET A 390 2.51 -2.91 25.96
CA MET A 390 2.82 -3.95 26.94
C MET A 390 3.42 -3.38 28.22
N GLU A 391 4.39 -2.46 28.11
CA GLU A 391 4.97 -1.76 29.25
C GLU A 391 3.90 -1.06 30.10
N TRP A 392 2.96 -0.39 29.45
CA TRP A 392 1.85 0.27 30.15
C TRP A 392 0.85 -0.74 30.74
N ALA A 393 0.58 -1.86 30.05
CA ALA A 393 -0.29 -2.92 30.55
C ALA A 393 0.26 -3.56 31.84
N GLU A 394 1.58 -3.79 31.92
CA GLU A 394 2.24 -4.34 33.10
C GLU A 394 2.12 -3.42 34.34
N THR A 395 1.89 -2.13 34.16
CA THR A 395 1.60 -1.21 35.29
C THR A 395 0.19 -1.40 35.86
N LYS A 396 -0.70 -2.06 35.13
CA LYS A 396 -2.09 -2.33 35.55
C LYS A 396 -2.15 -3.61 36.35
N ILE A 397 -2.92 -3.57 37.41
CA ILE A 397 -3.16 -4.76 38.26
C ILE A 397 -4.44 -5.42 37.79
N VAL A 398 -4.36 -6.67 37.41
CA VAL A 398 -5.52 -7.50 36.99
C VAL A 398 -5.92 -8.37 38.18
N ARG A 399 -7.09 -8.12 38.76
CA ARG A 399 -7.59 -8.81 39.97
C ARG A 399 -8.97 -9.42 39.80
N THR A 400 -9.74 -8.97 38.85
CA THR A 400 -11.10 -9.44 38.61
C THR A 400 -11.18 -10.28 37.34
N LYS A 401 -12.26 -11.04 37.21
CA LYS A 401 -12.52 -11.83 36.03
C LYS A 401 -12.68 -10.93 34.78
N ASP A 402 -13.42 -9.84 34.90
CA ASP A 402 -13.67 -8.92 33.81
C ASP A 402 -12.37 -8.26 33.33
N GLU A 403 -11.47 -7.88 34.28
CA GLU A 403 -10.15 -7.35 33.94
C GLU A 403 -9.27 -8.41 33.24
N LEU A 404 -9.36 -9.68 33.66
CA LEU A 404 -8.65 -10.76 33.00
C LEU A 404 -9.16 -10.98 31.57
N GLU A 405 -10.47 -11.03 31.39
CA GLU A 405 -11.09 -11.13 30.06
C GLU A 405 -10.72 -9.95 29.15
N ALA A 406 -10.65 -8.73 29.69
CA ALA A 406 -10.17 -7.55 28.95
C ALA A 406 -8.68 -7.61 28.59
N ALA A 407 -7.87 -8.31 29.41
CA ALA A 407 -6.43 -8.43 29.21
C ALA A 407 -6.02 -9.58 28.29
N LEU A 408 -6.75 -10.69 28.27
CA LEU A 408 -6.42 -11.90 27.48
C LEU A 408 -6.15 -11.63 25.99
N PRO A 409 -6.86 -10.71 25.30
CA PRO A 409 -6.57 -10.40 23.89
C PRO A 409 -5.15 -9.98 23.59
N VAL A 410 -4.35 -9.56 24.59
CA VAL A 410 -2.92 -9.24 24.42
C VAL A 410 -2.11 -10.47 23.95
N LEU A 411 -2.58 -11.68 24.25
CA LEU A 411 -1.93 -12.93 23.83
C LEU A 411 -2.03 -13.19 22.31
N ASP A 412 -2.91 -12.44 21.62
CA ASP A 412 -3.01 -12.44 20.15
C ASP A 412 -2.08 -11.42 19.47
N ALA A 413 -1.24 -10.71 20.25
CA ALA A 413 -0.30 -9.75 19.70
C ALA A 413 0.62 -10.38 18.63
N ASN A 414 0.92 -9.64 17.57
CA ASN A 414 1.81 -10.13 16.51
C ASN A 414 3.28 -10.24 17.00
N VAL A 415 3.68 -9.39 17.94
CA VAL A 415 5.03 -9.34 18.50
C VAL A 415 5.23 -10.44 19.54
N ALA A 416 6.16 -11.36 19.29
CA ALA A 416 6.43 -12.50 20.19
C ALA A 416 6.88 -12.08 21.59
N GLU A 417 7.66 -11.01 21.70
CA GLU A 417 8.12 -10.47 22.99
C GLU A 417 6.94 -10.00 23.84
N VAL A 418 5.96 -9.33 23.23
CA VAL A 418 4.71 -8.91 23.91
C VAL A 418 3.98 -10.11 24.46
N ARG A 419 3.79 -11.18 23.67
CA ARG A 419 3.11 -12.40 24.11
C ARG A 419 3.83 -13.07 25.29
N THR A 420 5.17 -13.09 25.25
CA THR A 420 5.97 -13.67 26.33
C THR A 420 5.80 -12.87 27.63
N ARG A 421 5.87 -11.55 27.56
CA ARG A 421 5.68 -10.65 28.71
C ARG A 421 4.24 -10.74 29.24
N ALA A 422 3.26 -10.75 28.33
CA ALA A 422 1.84 -10.86 28.68
C ALA A 422 1.53 -12.16 29.43
N LEU A 423 2.07 -13.30 29.00
CA LEU A 423 1.91 -14.57 29.71
C LEU A 423 2.52 -14.52 31.10
N ALA A 424 3.67 -13.87 31.27
CA ALA A 424 4.28 -13.70 32.59
C ALA A 424 3.46 -12.77 33.50
N TRP A 425 2.95 -11.67 32.94
CA TRP A 425 2.11 -10.70 33.63
C TRP A 425 0.77 -11.29 34.08
N LEU A 426 0.09 -12.08 33.22
CA LEU A 426 -1.22 -12.67 33.51
C LEU A 426 -1.16 -13.97 34.32
N ALA A 427 -0.01 -14.63 34.38
CA ALA A 427 0.13 -15.92 35.05
C ALA A 427 -0.37 -15.94 36.51
N PRO A 428 -0.06 -14.96 37.37
CA PRO A 428 -0.55 -14.98 38.76
C PRO A 428 -2.08 -14.94 38.83
N THR A 429 -2.73 -14.16 38.00
CA THR A 429 -4.19 -14.04 37.96
C THR A 429 -4.85 -15.27 37.36
N LEU A 430 -4.26 -15.87 36.33
CA LEU A 430 -4.72 -17.13 35.74
C LEU A 430 -4.61 -18.31 36.73
N LEU A 431 -3.65 -18.28 37.62
CA LEU A 431 -3.48 -19.31 38.64
C LEU A 431 -4.33 -19.10 39.89
N SER A 432 -4.93 -17.93 40.06
CA SER A 432 -5.86 -17.66 41.15
C SER A 432 -7.13 -18.54 41.04
N GLU A 433 -7.54 -19.14 42.16
CA GLU A 433 -8.73 -20.01 42.16
C GLU A 433 -10.03 -19.24 41.92
N ASP A 434 -10.07 -18.00 42.37
CA ASP A 434 -11.28 -17.16 42.30
C ASP A 434 -11.52 -16.53 40.92
N VAL A 435 -10.45 -16.30 40.17
CA VAL A 435 -10.47 -15.51 38.91
C VAL A 435 -10.16 -16.35 37.68
N GLY A 436 -9.10 -17.17 37.75
CA GLY A 436 -8.66 -17.98 36.62
C GLY A 436 -9.55 -19.21 36.42
N LEU A 437 -10.34 -19.26 35.35
CA LEU A 437 -11.23 -20.36 35.01
C LEU A 437 -10.65 -21.23 33.89
N ASP A 438 -11.20 -22.44 33.74
CA ASP A 438 -10.91 -23.34 32.63
C ASP A 438 -11.13 -22.66 31.27
N ALA A 439 -12.14 -21.78 31.17
CA ALA A 439 -12.42 -21.02 29.96
C ALA A 439 -11.23 -20.15 29.52
N HIS A 440 -10.57 -19.47 30.45
CA HIS A 440 -9.41 -18.61 30.15
C HIS A 440 -8.21 -19.43 29.68
N LEU A 441 -7.96 -20.58 30.33
CA LEU A 441 -6.88 -21.47 29.89
C LEU A 441 -7.22 -22.10 28.52
N ARG A 442 -8.49 -22.39 28.24
CA ARG A 442 -8.94 -22.88 26.95
C ARG A 442 -8.60 -21.89 25.83
N GLU A 443 -8.81 -20.57 26.01
CA GLU A 443 -8.42 -19.55 25.02
C GLU A 443 -6.90 -19.57 24.75
N ILE A 444 -6.08 -19.74 25.79
CA ILE A 444 -4.62 -19.87 25.64
C ILE A 444 -4.27 -21.14 24.85
N LEU A 445 -4.91 -22.26 25.14
CA LEU A 445 -4.68 -23.54 24.45
C LEU A 445 -5.16 -23.54 23.01
N ASP A 446 -6.10 -22.69 22.65
CA ASP A 446 -6.64 -22.53 21.30
C ASP A 446 -6.03 -21.34 20.53
N SER A 447 -5.07 -20.65 21.11
CA SER A 447 -4.36 -19.52 20.49
C SER A 447 -3.76 -19.92 19.14
N ARG A 448 -3.82 -19.02 18.16
CA ARG A 448 -3.13 -19.17 16.86
C ARG A 448 -1.60 -19.26 16.99
N HIS A 449 -1.04 -18.74 18.07
CA HIS A 449 0.40 -18.68 18.30
C HIS A 449 0.91 -19.92 19.06
N ALA A 450 1.86 -20.63 18.46
CA ALA A 450 2.41 -21.86 19.04
C ALA A 450 3.18 -21.64 20.36
N ASP A 451 3.81 -20.49 20.54
CA ASP A 451 4.49 -20.08 21.78
C ASP A 451 3.50 -19.89 22.94
N VAL A 452 2.32 -19.29 22.66
CA VAL A 452 1.25 -19.11 23.63
C VAL A 452 0.67 -20.48 24.02
N ARG A 453 0.35 -21.34 23.04
CA ARG A 453 -0.13 -22.70 23.30
C ARG A 453 0.88 -23.53 24.12
N ALA A 454 2.16 -23.42 23.79
CA ALA A 454 3.21 -24.14 24.52
C ALA A 454 3.25 -23.75 25.99
N ARG A 455 3.06 -22.46 26.32
CA ARG A 455 2.95 -22.01 27.72
C ARG A 455 1.66 -22.49 28.36
N GLY A 456 0.53 -22.49 27.63
CA GLY A 456 -0.75 -23.08 28.05
C GLY A 456 -0.59 -24.56 28.42
N PHE A 457 0.15 -25.36 27.63
CA PHE A 457 0.46 -26.77 27.95
C PHE A 457 1.28 -26.92 29.21
N ALA A 458 2.24 -26.00 29.46
CA ALA A 458 3.00 -25.99 30.69
C ALA A 458 2.09 -25.70 31.90
N LEU A 459 1.26 -24.64 31.82
CA LEU A 459 0.31 -24.29 32.88
C LEU A 459 -0.66 -25.42 33.18
N LEU A 460 -1.18 -26.09 32.15
CA LEU A 460 -2.06 -27.25 32.30
C LEU A 460 -1.35 -28.42 33.01
N SER A 461 -0.06 -28.66 32.70
CA SER A 461 0.70 -29.73 33.29
C SER A 461 1.09 -29.46 34.75
N GLU A 462 1.46 -28.21 35.06
CA GLU A 462 2.00 -27.78 36.36
C GLU A 462 0.90 -27.57 37.41
N THR A 463 -0.32 -27.17 36.97
CA THR A 463 -1.41 -26.80 37.89
C THR A 463 -2.38 -27.96 38.08
N PRO A 464 -2.53 -28.52 39.27
CA PRO A 464 -3.36 -29.73 39.53
C PRO A 464 -4.81 -29.59 39.06
N ARG A 465 -5.46 -28.45 39.35
CA ARG A 465 -6.87 -28.23 38.96
C ARG A 465 -7.09 -28.24 37.45
N PHE A 466 -6.17 -27.64 36.68
CA PHE A 466 -6.26 -27.63 35.20
C PHE A 466 -5.86 -28.97 34.61
N ARG A 467 -4.86 -29.61 35.21
CA ARG A 467 -4.34 -30.89 34.75
C ARG A 467 -5.39 -31.98 34.72
N ASP A 468 -6.35 -31.94 35.65
CA ASP A 468 -7.39 -32.96 35.80
C ASP A 468 -8.74 -32.48 35.24
N SER A 469 -8.81 -31.32 34.57
CA SER A 469 -10.02 -30.77 33.97
C SER A 469 -10.40 -31.51 32.69
N ILE A 470 -11.54 -32.17 32.69
CA ILE A 470 -12.10 -32.90 31.55
C ILE A 470 -12.48 -31.92 30.43
N VAL A 471 -12.93 -30.72 30.80
CA VAL A 471 -13.32 -29.68 29.84
C VAL A 471 -12.13 -29.26 28.98
N LEU A 472 -10.95 -29.09 29.60
CA LEU A 472 -9.72 -28.74 28.90
C LEU A 472 -9.21 -29.89 28.03
N TRP A 473 -9.37 -31.15 28.50
CA TRP A 473 -8.98 -32.31 27.68
C TRP A 473 -9.88 -32.45 26.44
N ALA A 474 -11.19 -32.23 26.59
CA ALA A 474 -12.11 -32.23 25.45
C ALA A 474 -11.73 -31.13 24.45
N ALA A 475 -11.44 -29.91 24.91
CA ALA A 475 -10.98 -28.82 24.05
C ALA A 475 -9.70 -29.17 23.31
N LEU A 476 -8.71 -29.79 23.96
CA LEU A 476 -7.48 -30.26 23.32
C LEU A 476 -7.73 -31.35 22.27
N ALA A 477 -8.71 -32.26 22.53
CA ALA A 477 -9.05 -33.32 21.58
C ALA A 477 -9.68 -32.76 20.29
N GLU A 478 -10.46 -31.71 20.41
CA GLU A 478 -11.16 -31.02 19.31
C GLU A 478 -10.33 -29.93 18.64
N SER A 479 -9.18 -29.58 19.22
CA SER A 479 -8.32 -28.49 18.72
C SER A 479 -7.87 -28.71 17.28
N PRO A 480 -7.91 -27.69 16.41
CA PRO A 480 -7.38 -27.74 15.05
C PRO A 480 -5.84 -27.88 15.02
N HIS A 481 -5.18 -27.58 16.13
CA HIS A 481 -3.72 -27.53 16.21
C HIS A 481 -3.10 -28.92 16.49
N THR A 482 -2.14 -29.30 15.66
CA THR A 482 -1.46 -30.62 15.75
C THR A 482 -0.64 -30.76 17.05
N ASP A 483 -0.04 -29.69 17.51
CA ASP A 483 0.73 -29.63 18.75
C ASP A 483 -0.18 -29.85 19.99
N ALA A 484 -1.38 -29.30 20.01
CA ALA A 484 -2.37 -29.50 21.06
C ALA A 484 -2.81 -30.97 21.16
N ARG A 485 -3.15 -31.58 20.03
CA ARG A 485 -3.51 -33.01 19.97
C ARG A 485 -2.36 -33.92 20.35
N ALA A 486 -1.13 -33.61 19.88
CA ALA A 486 0.08 -34.36 20.23
C ALA A 486 0.41 -34.24 21.73
N PHE A 487 0.19 -33.08 22.32
CA PHE A 487 0.33 -32.86 23.76
C PHE A 487 -0.65 -33.73 24.54
N LEU A 488 -1.95 -33.71 24.18
CA LEU A 488 -2.97 -34.54 24.84
C LEU A 488 -2.64 -36.04 24.75
N LEU A 489 -2.25 -36.53 23.57
CA LEU A 489 -1.80 -37.92 23.39
C LEU A 489 -0.62 -38.25 24.30
N SER A 490 0.31 -37.32 24.51
CA SER A 490 1.42 -37.48 25.41
C SER A 490 1.01 -37.51 26.90
N LEU A 491 0.03 -36.66 27.26
CA LEU A 491 -0.53 -36.60 28.60
C LEU A 491 -1.25 -37.91 28.93
N LEU A 492 -2.11 -38.40 28.06
CA LEU A 492 -2.85 -39.66 28.18
C LEU A 492 -1.90 -40.87 28.29
N ALA A 493 -0.80 -40.90 27.52
CA ALA A 493 0.18 -41.98 27.57
C ALA A 493 0.92 -42.04 28.92
N LYS A 494 1.14 -40.91 29.58
CA LYS A 494 1.80 -40.87 30.92
C LYS A 494 0.87 -41.33 32.04
N ARG A 495 -0.43 -41.31 31.81
CA ARG A 495 -1.48 -41.56 32.82
C ARG A 495 -2.32 -42.80 32.46
N ARG A 496 -1.69 -43.93 32.18
CA ARG A 496 -2.42 -45.17 31.76
C ARG A 496 -3.56 -45.56 32.66
N SER A 497 -3.39 -45.49 33.99
CA SER A 497 -4.45 -45.84 34.96
C SER A 497 -5.62 -44.85 34.95
N ALA A 498 -5.34 -43.57 34.66
CA ALA A 498 -6.38 -42.56 34.53
C ALA A 498 -7.12 -42.62 33.17
N PHE A 499 -6.51 -43.24 32.14
CA PHE A 499 -7.11 -43.42 30.84
C PHE A 499 -8.30 -44.35 30.84
N GLU A 500 -8.25 -45.45 31.63
CA GLU A 500 -9.36 -46.37 31.79
C GLU A 500 -10.55 -45.75 32.55
N GLN A 501 -10.28 -44.73 33.38
CA GLN A 501 -11.27 -44.01 34.20
C GLN A 501 -11.63 -42.62 33.60
N THR A 502 -11.04 -42.21 32.47
CA THR A 502 -11.32 -40.89 31.90
C THR A 502 -12.77 -40.80 31.44
N GLN A 503 -13.47 -39.81 31.96
CA GLN A 503 -14.79 -39.39 31.50
C GLN A 503 -14.76 -38.63 30.16
N LEU A 504 -13.60 -38.58 29.46
CA LEU A 504 -13.50 -38.08 28.10
C LEU A 504 -14.37 -38.97 27.22
N GLY A 505 -15.46 -38.45 26.68
CA GLY A 505 -16.43 -39.24 25.93
C GLY A 505 -15.77 -39.95 24.74
N ASP A 506 -16.27 -41.14 24.42
CA ASP A 506 -15.77 -41.97 23.32
C ASP A 506 -15.69 -41.23 21.98
N LYS A 507 -16.59 -40.26 21.75
CA LYS A 507 -16.60 -39.43 20.56
C LYS A 507 -15.36 -38.51 20.48
N SER A 508 -14.96 -37.87 21.56
CA SER A 508 -13.77 -36.97 21.57
C SER A 508 -12.48 -37.75 21.43
N LEU A 509 -12.38 -38.92 22.04
CA LEU A 509 -11.25 -39.82 21.86
C LEU A 509 -11.14 -40.33 20.41
N LEU A 510 -12.26 -40.77 19.85
CA LEU A 510 -12.30 -41.23 18.45
C LEU A 510 -11.91 -40.10 17.50
N HIS A 511 -12.43 -38.91 17.73
CA HIS A 511 -12.06 -37.73 16.93
C HIS A 511 -10.54 -37.41 17.03
N LEU A 512 -9.96 -37.44 18.22
CA LEU A 512 -8.55 -37.23 18.46
C LEU A 512 -7.70 -38.24 17.68
N TRP A 513 -8.03 -39.52 17.77
CA TRP A 513 -7.27 -40.58 17.08
C TRP A 513 -7.45 -40.52 15.56
N ALA A 514 -8.69 -40.31 15.10
CA ALA A 514 -9.00 -40.21 13.67
C ALA A 514 -8.26 -39.02 13.03
N THR A 515 -8.39 -37.84 13.60
CA THR A 515 -7.70 -36.63 13.07
C THR A 515 -6.19 -36.81 13.07
N THR A 516 -5.61 -37.41 14.11
CA THR A 516 -4.15 -37.63 14.19
C THR A 516 -3.68 -38.66 13.16
N ILE A 517 -4.40 -39.76 12.96
CA ILE A 517 -4.00 -40.84 12.04
C ILE A 517 -4.18 -40.40 10.58
N LEU A 518 -5.30 -39.73 10.26
CA LEU A 518 -5.63 -39.29 8.90
C LEU A 518 -4.78 -38.08 8.44
N GLU A 519 -4.09 -37.42 9.32
CA GLU A 519 -3.24 -36.27 8.97
C GLU A 519 -2.10 -36.66 8.01
N VAL A 520 -2.03 -36.01 6.84
CA VAL A 520 -1.09 -36.35 5.77
C VAL A 520 0.36 -35.95 6.12
N ASN A 521 0.55 -34.90 6.87
CA ASN A 521 1.86 -34.33 7.15
C ASN A 521 2.32 -34.55 8.60
N ARG A 522 3.54 -35.09 8.75
CA ARG A 522 4.40 -35.07 9.95
C ARG A 522 3.74 -35.53 11.27
N GLY A 523 4.23 -36.54 11.87
CA GLY A 523 3.84 -36.89 13.22
C GLY A 523 4.04 -38.35 13.57
N SER A 524 5.16 -38.95 13.20
CA SER A 524 5.43 -40.36 13.48
C SER A 524 5.22 -40.75 14.96
N ARG A 525 5.64 -39.90 15.91
CA ARG A 525 5.50 -40.15 17.35
C ARG A 525 4.05 -39.99 17.84
N ALA A 526 3.32 -38.95 17.38
CA ALA A 526 1.93 -38.75 17.72
C ALA A 526 1.04 -39.86 17.17
N LYS A 527 1.24 -40.24 15.90
CA LYS A 527 0.52 -41.37 15.27
C LYS A 527 0.81 -42.70 15.98
N GLN A 528 2.06 -42.96 16.33
CA GLN A 528 2.40 -44.18 17.08
C GLN A 528 1.68 -44.24 18.45
N ARG A 529 1.63 -43.12 19.17
CA ARG A 529 0.87 -43.03 20.43
C ARG A 529 -0.61 -43.27 20.21
N ALA A 530 -1.20 -42.64 19.20
CA ALA A 530 -2.59 -42.84 18.84
C ALA A 530 -2.91 -44.31 18.52
N LEU A 531 -2.06 -44.98 17.72
CA LEU A 531 -2.20 -46.40 17.41
C LEU A 531 -2.05 -47.29 18.64
N THR A 532 -1.12 -46.96 19.54
CA THR A 532 -0.96 -47.68 20.83
C THR A 532 -2.20 -47.55 21.69
N GLN A 533 -2.71 -46.32 21.85
CA GLN A 533 -3.93 -46.03 22.65
C GLN A 533 -5.17 -46.68 22.03
N LEU A 534 -5.29 -46.69 20.69
CA LEU A 534 -6.38 -47.40 20.01
C LEU A 534 -6.35 -48.90 20.30
N GLY A 535 -5.16 -49.54 20.25
CA GLY A 535 -5.00 -50.94 20.61
C GLY A 535 -5.36 -51.19 22.09
N GLU A 536 -4.86 -50.37 23.00
CA GLU A 536 -5.18 -50.47 24.43
C GLU A 536 -6.67 -50.30 24.70
N ARG A 537 -7.33 -49.35 24.00
CA ARG A 537 -8.78 -49.16 24.10
C ARG A 537 -9.57 -50.35 23.58
N LEU A 538 -9.15 -50.91 22.45
CA LEU A 538 -9.78 -52.06 21.85
C LEU A 538 -9.63 -53.34 22.74
N GLU A 539 -8.49 -53.46 23.45
CA GLU A 539 -8.27 -54.51 24.43
C GLU A 539 -9.17 -54.37 25.65
N ALA A 540 -9.37 -53.11 26.13
CA ALA A 540 -10.22 -52.83 27.28
C ALA A 540 -11.72 -52.87 26.97
N GLN A 541 -12.12 -52.56 25.73
CA GLN A 541 -13.52 -52.49 25.28
C GLN A 541 -13.73 -53.18 23.94
N PRO A 542 -13.71 -54.51 23.87
CA PRO A 542 -13.89 -55.28 22.65
C PRO A 542 -15.16 -54.99 21.84
N GLN A 543 -16.20 -54.58 22.55
CA GLN A 543 -17.52 -54.21 21.97
C GLN A 543 -17.44 -52.98 21.04
N GLN A 544 -16.37 -52.15 21.13
CA GLN A 544 -16.14 -51.02 20.24
C GLN A 544 -15.35 -51.38 18.97
N ALA A 545 -15.15 -52.68 18.70
CA ALA A 545 -14.32 -53.16 17.60
C ALA A 545 -14.75 -52.57 16.26
N ASP A 546 -16.04 -52.55 15.92
CA ASP A 546 -16.52 -52.03 14.63
C ASP A 546 -16.30 -50.54 14.44
N VAL A 547 -16.11 -49.76 15.54
CA VAL A 547 -15.79 -48.32 15.47
C VAL A 547 -14.29 -48.04 15.41
N LEU A 548 -13.47 -48.84 16.12
CA LEU A 548 -12.02 -48.58 16.25
C LEU A 548 -11.19 -49.27 15.15
N LEU A 549 -11.62 -50.45 14.70
CA LEU A 549 -10.88 -51.21 13.67
C LEU A 549 -10.73 -50.50 12.31
N PRO A 550 -11.70 -49.70 11.83
CA PRO A 550 -11.51 -48.94 10.61
C PRO A 550 -10.29 -48.04 10.63
N LEU A 551 -9.96 -47.40 11.76
CA LEU A 551 -8.79 -46.51 11.92
C LEU A 551 -7.49 -47.33 11.92
N LEU A 552 -7.46 -48.48 12.60
CA LEU A 552 -6.30 -49.38 12.58
C LEU A 552 -6.08 -49.97 11.19
N SER A 553 -7.15 -50.36 10.50
CA SER A 553 -7.08 -50.85 9.12
C SER A 553 -6.58 -49.83 8.13
N PHE A 554 -6.99 -48.54 8.30
CA PHE A 554 -6.46 -47.45 7.51
C PHE A 554 -4.96 -47.28 7.71
N ALA A 555 -4.50 -47.28 8.97
CA ALA A 555 -3.07 -47.16 9.30
C ALA A 555 -2.24 -48.36 8.85
N LEU A 556 -2.83 -49.57 8.83
CA LEU A 556 -2.19 -50.76 8.33
C LEU A 556 -1.84 -50.65 6.84
N ARG A 557 -2.70 -49.96 6.06
CA ARG A 557 -2.50 -49.76 4.61
C ARG A 557 -1.66 -48.50 4.30
N SER A 558 -1.11 -47.83 5.34
CA SER A 558 -0.24 -46.67 5.15
C SER A 558 1.03 -47.06 4.38
N VAL A 559 1.47 -46.17 3.47
CA VAL A 559 2.75 -46.27 2.78
C VAL A 559 3.93 -46.21 3.76
N ARG A 560 3.73 -45.61 4.93
CA ARG A 560 4.77 -45.44 5.95
C ARG A 560 4.91 -46.66 6.81
N GLU A 561 6.09 -47.25 6.81
CA GLU A 561 6.40 -48.50 7.53
C GLU A 561 6.13 -48.39 9.05
N THR A 562 6.44 -47.25 9.68
CA THR A 562 6.23 -47.04 11.10
C THR A 562 4.75 -47.06 11.49
N GLU A 563 3.86 -46.49 10.67
CA GLU A 563 2.40 -46.48 10.88
C GLU A 563 1.86 -47.91 10.69
N ARG A 564 2.27 -48.57 9.61
CA ARG A 564 1.88 -49.96 9.28
C ARG A 564 2.30 -50.93 10.39
N ARG A 565 3.56 -50.86 10.87
CA ARG A 565 4.04 -51.71 11.98
C ARG A 565 3.29 -51.43 13.28
N GLY A 566 3.01 -50.17 13.59
CA GLY A 566 2.25 -49.80 14.79
C GLY A 566 0.84 -50.35 14.78
N ALA A 567 0.14 -50.23 13.65
CA ALA A 567 -1.20 -50.80 13.46
C ALA A 567 -1.20 -52.34 13.53
N LEU A 568 -0.25 -52.96 12.85
CA LEU A 568 -0.11 -54.41 12.90
C LEU A 568 0.15 -54.93 14.31
N SER A 569 1.06 -54.27 15.04
CA SER A 569 1.37 -54.63 16.44
C SER A 569 0.13 -54.49 17.35
N ALA A 570 -0.67 -53.40 17.19
CA ALA A 570 -1.92 -53.24 17.92
C ALA A 570 -2.92 -54.32 17.60
N LEU A 571 -3.14 -54.64 16.32
CA LEU A 571 -4.09 -55.65 15.89
C LEU A 571 -3.70 -57.04 16.39
N VAL A 572 -2.42 -57.42 16.23
CA VAL A 572 -1.93 -58.75 16.70
C VAL A 572 -2.03 -58.85 18.23
N ARG A 573 -1.60 -57.87 18.96
CA ARG A 573 -1.72 -57.85 20.44
C ARG A 573 -3.15 -57.97 20.91
N THR A 574 -4.08 -57.24 20.29
CA THR A 574 -5.51 -57.32 20.61
C THR A 574 -6.07 -58.70 20.26
N ALA A 575 -5.74 -59.26 19.11
CA ALA A 575 -6.22 -60.59 18.70
C ALA A 575 -5.73 -61.73 19.61
N VAL A 576 -4.56 -61.56 20.22
CA VAL A 576 -4.00 -62.52 21.22
C VAL A 576 -4.77 -62.39 22.53
N ARG A 577 -4.98 -61.15 23.02
CA ARG A 577 -5.57 -60.92 24.33
C ARG A 577 -7.07 -60.99 24.36
N GLN A 578 -7.74 -60.69 23.25
CA GLN A 578 -9.18 -60.69 23.09
C GLN A 578 -9.59 -61.55 21.87
N PRO A 579 -9.76 -62.85 22.05
CA PRO A 579 -10.09 -63.76 20.94
C PRO A 579 -11.39 -63.40 20.22
N GLU A 580 -12.34 -62.79 20.92
CA GLU A 580 -13.65 -62.38 20.39
C GLU A 580 -13.54 -61.30 19.30
N VAL A 581 -12.49 -60.51 19.31
CA VAL A 581 -12.28 -59.44 18.33
C VAL A 581 -11.70 -60.00 17.00
N ARG A 582 -11.25 -61.24 16.93
CA ARG A 582 -10.63 -61.87 15.74
C ARG A 582 -11.54 -61.84 14.51
N ALA A 583 -12.83 -62.16 14.71
CA ALA A 583 -13.80 -62.12 13.63
C ALA A 583 -14.02 -60.69 13.08
N ALA A 584 -13.99 -59.67 13.94
CA ALA A 584 -14.07 -58.30 13.53
C ALA A 584 -12.77 -57.84 12.82
N ILE A 585 -11.59 -58.27 13.31
CA ILE A 585 -10.31 -57.98 12.64
C ILE A 585 -10.30 -58.58 11.23
N ALA A 586 -10.73 -59.83 11.04
CA ALA A 586 -10.80 -60.46 9.71
C ALA A 586 -11.76 -59.72 8.76
N ARG A 587 -12.83 -59.10 9.25
CA ARG A 587 -13.74 -58.27 8.41
C ARG A 587 -13.12 -56.96 7.99
N HIS A 588 -12.40 -56.29 8.88
CA HIS A 588 -11.87 -54.94 8.64
C HIS A 588 -10.44 -54.94 8.02
N ALA A 589 -9.66 -56.01 8.25
CA ALA A 589 -8.30 -56.21 7.76
C ALA A 589 -8.12 -57.66 7.23
N PRO A 590 -8.79 -58.02 6.13
CA PRO A 590 -8.78 -59.36 5.59
C PRO A 590 -7.40 -59.82 5.12
N GLU A 591 -6.49 -58.93 4.91
CA GLU A 591 -5.08 -59.18 4.58
C GLU A 591 -4.26 -59.77 5.75
N ILE A 592 -4.80 -59.77 6.98
CA ILE A 592 -4.10 -60.34 8.13
C ILE A 592 -4.62 -61.72 8.45
N HIS A 593 -3.77 -62.73 8.29
CA HIS A 593 -4.05 -64.08 8.72
C HIS A 593 -3.31 -64.38 10.04
N ILE A 594 -4.06 -64.52 11.11
CA ILE A 594 -3.51 -64.82 12.45
C ILE A 594 -3.50 -66.36 12.59
N THR A 595 -2.34 -66.96 12.30
CA THR A 595 -2.11 -68.41 12.43
C THR A 595 -1.29 -68.69 13.70
N GLY A 596 -1.50 -69.82 14.33
CA GLY A 596 -0.64 -70.32 15.41
C GLY A 596 -1.04 -69.99 16.87
N LEU A 597 -2.23 -69.41 17.08
CA LEU A 597 -2.82 -69.32 18.40
C LEU A 597 -3.66 -70.59 18.65
N GLY A 598 -2.98 -71.66 19.06
CA GLY A 598 -3.66 -72.91 19.42
C GLY A 598 -4.73 -72.71 20.46
N THR A 599 -5.91 -73.22 20.22
CA THR A 599 -6.94 -73.47 21.26
C THR A 599 -6.29 -74.45 22.26
N GLN A 600 -5.81 -73.92 23.39
CA GLN A 600 -5.56 -74.78 24.57
C GLN A 600 -6.94 -75.16 25.11
N GLY A 601 -7.34 -76.38 24.87
CA GLY A 601 -8.51 -76.94 25.55
C GLY A 601 -9.37 -77.87 24.74
N GLU A 602 -8.81 -78.93 24.18
CA GLU A 602 -9.56 -80.18 24.12
C GLU A 602 -8.84 -81.22 25.00
N PRO A 603 -9.46 -81.69 26.08
CA PRO A 603 -8.91 -82.85 26.80
C PRO A 603 -9.01 -84.08 25.88
N ALA A 604 -7.90 -84.74 25.66
CA ALA A 604 -7.83 -86.05 25.04
C ALA A 604 -8.75 -87.01 25.81
N GLY A 605 -9.94 -87.21 25.22
CA GLY A 605 -10.80 -88.31 25.67
C GLY A 605 -10.13 -89.64 25.45
N GLY A 606 -9.88 -90.33 26.50
CA GLY A 606 -9.36 -91.66 26.48
C GLY A 606 -10.30 -92.63 25.76
N ALA A 607 -9.72 -93.39 24.89
CA ALA A 607 -10.35 -94.57 24.40
C ALA A 607 -9.73 -95.78 25.12
N ALA A 608 -10.62 -96.53 25.72
CA ALA A 608 -10.35 -97.92 26.23
C ALA A 608 -10.00 -98.89 25.08
#